data_11b696a32e80fb24755a99f2ce110efd
#
_entry.id   11b696a32e80fb24755a99f2ce110efd
#
_cell.length_a   1.000
_cell.length_b   1.000
_cell.length_c   1.000
_cell.angle_alpha   90.00
_cell.angle_beta   90.00
_cell.angle_gamma   90.00
#
_symmetry.space_group_name_H-M   'P 1'
#
loop_
_entity.id
_entity.type
_entity.pdbx_description
1 polymer ?
#
loop_
_entity_poly.entity_id
_entity_poly.type
_entity_poly.pdbx_seq_one_letter_code
_entity_poly.pdbx_strand_id
1 'polypeptide(L)'
;MNRRGFLGLGAALGATTMAPSLFAKENFTMWGAPAIPSVIMAVASMQGELAKTHDVKLRIWNTPDVLRAGVASGDIKVTMSPSNVAANLRNQGLNFAMLNLLTLGVMNAMIKDESIKTLEDFVGKKIIMPFKNDMPDLVLRALCKKRGIDASKLDITYTQTPPEAVGLFIQKDYDVLIVPQPLSEATILRGKKAGVAVHYGPDFPKTWGESFGAKPYIPMAGIIVNVDYYEANRALFETLHADLTSALKWILENKQSAAKIGAEYLPAPEPALAGAFDKANLTVTKAHELQDDVMAFFEQIFEFNPKLLGGKMPDKSLFL
;
A
#
# COMPACT_ATOMS: atom_id res chain seq x y z
N MET A 1 2.38 88.28 15.72
CA MET A 1 3.28 88.68 14.62
C MET A 1 3.78 87.41 13.94
N ASN A 2 3.28 87.12 12.74
CA ASN A 2 4.02 86.92 11.50
C ASN A 2 5.09 85.82 11.46
N ARG A 3 5.17 84.90 10.54
CA ARG A 3 4.82 84.76 9.11
C ARG A 3 5.23 83.32 8.70
N ARG A 4 4.44 82.67 7.90
CA ARG A 4 4.71 82.24 6.48
C ARG A 4 6.08 81.53 6.33
N GLY A 5 6.21 80.31 5.96
CA GLY A 5 5.71 79.57 4.79
C GLY A 5 6.90 78.85 4.22
N PHE A 6 6.77 77.64 3.82
CA PHE A 6 7.31 77.17 2.54
C PHE A 6 6.85 75.75 2.24
N LEU A 7 6.20 75.62 1.15
CA LEU A 7 5.82 74.34 0.51
C LEU A 7 7.10 73.62 0.03
N GLY A 8 7.26 72.37 0.39
CA GLY A 8 8.23 71.47 -0.20
C GLY A 8 7.50 70.17 -0.58
N LEU A 9 7.05 70.06 -1.85
CA LEU A 9 6.60 68.84 -2.47
C LEU A 9 7.76 67.89 -2.55
N GLY A 10 7.78 66.83 -1.74
CA GLY A 10 8.62 65.63 -1.86
C GLY A 10 7.76 64.45 -2.26
N ALA A 11 7.66 64.15 -3.56
CA ALA A 11 7.08 62.93 -4.06
C ALA A 11 7.96 61.77 -3.65
N ALA A 12 7.67 61.10 -2.54
CA ALA A 12 8.23 59.80 -2.19
C ALA A 12 7.49 58.74 -3.01
N LEU A 13 8.14 58.29 -4.09
CA LEU A 13 7.80 57.04 -4.77
C LEU A 13 7.98 55.91 -3.78
N GLY A 14 6.90 55.49 -3.12
CA GLY A 14 6.84 54.30 -2.33
C GLY A 14 6.93 53.09 -3.24
N ALA A 15 8.13 52.55 -3.40
CA ALA A 15 8.31 51.21 -3.91
C ALA A 15 7.69 50.22 -2.88
N THR A 16 6.44 49.85 -3.09
CA THR A 16 5.87 48.70 -2.41
C THR A 16 6.60 47.48 -2.92
N THR A 17 7.68 47.09 -2.21
CA THR A 17 8.19 45.73 -2.29
C THR A 17 7.09 44.80 -1.84
N MET A 18 6.39 44.18 -2.80
CA MET A 18 5.56 43.00 -2.52
C MET A 18 6.53 41.97 -1.94
N ALA A 19 6.58 41.88 -0.63
CA ALA A 19 7.13 40.72 0.03
C ALA A 19 6.33 39.50 -0.50
N PRO A 20 6.98 38.42 -0.95
CA PRO A 20 6.24 37.22 -1.28
C PRO A 20 5.52 36.83 0.00
N SER A 21 4.19 36.83 -0.05
CA SER A 21 3.37 36.32 1.03
C SER A 21 3.81 34.87 1.22
N LEU A 22 4.44 34.56 2.35
CA LEU A 22 4.64 33.23 2.86
C LEU A 22 3.23 32.65 3.15
N PHE A 23 2.54 32.22 2.09
CA PHE A 23 1.33 31.43 2.29
C PHE A 23 1.78 30.15 3.01
N ALA A 24 1.28 29.92 4.20
CA ALA A 24 1.47 28.68 4.90
C ALA A 24 0.99 27.56 3.98
N LYS A 25 1.84 26.56 3.73
CA LYS A 25 1.49 25.41 2.91
C LYS A 25 0.26 24.72 3.51
N GLU A 26 -0.69 24.36 2.67
CA GLU A 26 -1.84 23.57 3.10
C GLU A 26 -1.40 22.17 3.55
N ASN A 27 -2.00 21.68 4.63
CA ASN A 27 -1.68 20.35 5.13
C ASN A 27 -2.35 19.28 4.27
N PHE A 28 -1.57 18.33 3.76
CA PHE A 28 -2.08 17.15 3.08
C PHE A 28 -1.51 15.89 3.72
N THR A 29 -2.36 15.07 4.31
CA THR A 29 -1.93 13.83 4.97
C THR A 29 -2.41 12.60 4.21
N MET A 30 -1.46 11.73 3.88
CA MET A 30 -1.71 10.40 3.33
C MET A 30 -1.33 9.33 4.35
N TRP A 31 -2.02 8.20 4.29
CA TRP A 31 -1.68 7.03 5.10
C TRP A 31 -1.23 5.88 4.20
N GLY A 32 -0.08 5.29 4.53
CA GLY A 32 0.47 4.11 3.87
C GLY A 32 0.21 2.83 4.66
N ALA A 33 0.37 1.70 4.00
CA ALA A 33 0.40 0.37 4.60
C ALA A 33 1.82 -0.01 5.04
N PRO A 34 2.01 -0.97 5.97
CA PRO A 34 3.34 -1.50 6.32
C PRO A 34 3.90 -2.43 5.22
N ALA A 35 3.92 -1.95 3.97
CA ALA A 35 4.33 -2.70 2.78
C ALA A 35 5.07 -1.80 1.78
N ILE A 36 5.88 -2.40 0.91
CA ILE A 36 6.81 -1.71 0.01
C ILE A 36 6.16 -0.64 -0.89
N PRO A 37 4.89 -0.76 -1.37
CA PRO A 37 4.29 0.30 -2.19
C PRO A 37 4.17 1.65 -1.47
N SER A 38 4.20 1.66 -0.12
CA SER A 38 4.22 2.92 0.66
C SER A 38 5.49 3.75 0.44
N VAL A 39 6.57 3.14 -0.07
CA VAL A 39 7.78 3.90 -0.45
C VAL A 39 7.52 4.80 -1.65
N ILE A 40 6.61 4.40 -2.57
CA ILE A 40 6.18 5.28 -3.68
C ILE A 40 5.54 6.56 -3.09
N MET A 41 4.67 6.40 -2.09
CA MET A 41 4.04 7.54 -1.41
C MET A 41 5.06 8.37 -0.63
N ALA A 42 6.06 7.75 0.00
CA ALA A 42 7.12 8.44 0.73
C ALA A 42 7.96 9.31 -0.22
N VAL A 43 8.42 8.77 -1.33
CA VAL A 43 9.18 9.51 -2.34
C VAL A 43 8.33 10.64 -2.94
N ALA A 44 7.08 10.37 -3.30
CA ALA A 44 6.16 11.39 -3.82
C ALA A 44 5.93 12.52 -2.81
N SER A 45 5.79 12.20 -1.52
CA SER A 45 5.58 13.20 -0.46
C SER A 45 6.79 14.13 -0.23
N MET A 46 8.00 13.67 -0.58
CA MET A 46 9.25 14.43 -0.39
C MET A 46 9.71 15.16 -1.66
N GLN A 47 9.49 14.57 -2.83
CA GLN A 47 10.08 15.01 -4.09
C GLN A 47 9.05 15.45 -5.14
N GLY A 48 7.76 15.21 -4.90
CA GLY A 48 6.68 15.53 -5.82
C GLY A 48 6.38 17.03 -5.91
N GLU A 49 5.61 17.41 -6.93
CA GLU A 49 5.14 18.79 -7.13
C GLU A 49 4.26 19.27 -5.98
N LEU A 50 3.45 18.36 -5.40
CA LEU A 50 2.63 18.68 -4.23
C LEU A 50 3.47 19.14 -3.04
N ALA A 51 4.67 18.60 -2.83
CA ALA A 51 5.55 19.01 -1.74
C ALA A 51 6.01 20.48 -1.84
N LYS A 52 5.89 21.10 -3.01
CA LYS A 52 6.21 22.53 -3.21
C LYS A 52 5.11 23.45 -2.67
N THR A 53 3.86 23.02 -2.76
CA THR A 53 2.67 23.82 -2.42
C THR A 53 1.99 23.38 -1.12
N HIS A 54 2.16 22.13 -0.72
CA HIS A 54 1.55 21.53 0.47
C HIS A 54 2.60 21.04 1.47
N ASP A 55 2.24 21.00 2.75
CA ASP A 55 2.94 20.24 3.78
C ASP A 55 2.42 18.80 3.72
N VAL A 56 3.06 17.98 2.87
CA VAL A 56 2.64 16.60 2.60
C VAL A 56 3.20 15.68 3.67
N LYS A 57 2.32 15.02 4.40
CA LYS A 57 2.67 14.08 5.47
C LYS A 57 2.28 12.66 5.09
N LEU A 58 3.22 11.73 5.19
CA LEU A 58 2.94 10.31 5.12
C LEU A 58 2.98 9.71 6.52
N ARG A 59 1.94 8.97 6.89
CA ARG A 59 1.86 8.13 8.09
C ARG A 59 1.65 6.69 7.69
N ILE A 60 2.11 5.75 8.51
CA ILE A 60 1.89 4.32 8.27
C ILE A 60 0.93 3.78 9.33
N TRP A 61 -0.17 3.17 8.91
CA TRP A 61 -1.00 2.40 9.82
C TRP A 61 -0.35 1.03 10.09
N ASN A 62 -0.35 0.61 11.35
CA ASN A 62 0.36 -0.62 11.75
C ASN A 62 -0.50 -1.88 11.70
N THR A 63 -1.82 -1.71 11.83
CA THR A 63 -2.78 -2.82 11.80
C THR A 63 -4.02 -2.42 11.01
N PRO A 64 -4.75 -3.40 10.42
CA PRO A 64 -6.03 -3.14 9.75
C PRO A 64 -7.07 -2.46 10.63
N ASP A 65 -7.04 -2.69 11.94
CA ASP A 65 -7.98 -2.06 12.88
C ASP A 65 -7.73 -0.55 13.02
N VAL A 66 -6.46 -0.14 13.03
CA VAL A 66 -6.09 1.30 13.01
C VAL A 66 -6.61 1.96 11.73
N LEU A 67 -6.45 1.30 10.58
CA LEU A 67 -6.99 1.79 9.32
C LEU A 67 -8.52 1.94 9.38
N ARG A 68 -9.23 0.89 9.79
CA ARG A 68 -10.70 0.89 9.86
C ARG A 68 -11.23 1.96 10.81
N ALA A 69 -10.62 2.08 11.99
CA ALA A 69 -11.00 3.11 12.98
C ALA A 69 -10.77 4.53 12.44
N GLY A 70 -9.62 4.80 11.82
CA GLY A 70 -9.30 6.11 11.26
C GLY A 70 -10.19 6.51 10.09
N VAL A 71 -10.61 5.55 9.25
CA VAL A 71 -11.60 5.78 8.19
C VAL A 71 -12.98 6.07 8.80
N ALA A 72 -13.41 5.30 9.78
CA ALA A 72 -14.72 5.45 10.41
C ALA A 72 -14.84 6.76 11.20
N SER A 73 -13.76 7.24 11.82
CA SER A 73 -13.73 8.55 12.51
C SER A 73 -13.63 9.75 11.56
N GLY A 74 -13.27 9.52 10.28
CA GLY A 74 -13.00 10.58 9.31
C GLY A 74 -11.58 11.17 9.38
N ASP A 75 -10.71 10.65 10.26
CA ASP A 75 -9.31 11.08 10.38
C ASP A 75 -8.47 10.65 9.16
N ILE A 76 -8.84 9.52 8.55
CA ILE A 76 -8.20 8.99 7.35
C ILE A 76 -9.10 9.24 6.14
N LYS A 77 -8.70 10.18 5.29
CA LYS A 77 -9.39 10.50 4.03
C LYS A 77 -8.67 9.96 2.79
N VAL A 78 -7.36 9.76 2.88
CA VAL A 78 -6.51 9.25 1.78
C VAL A 78 -5.60 8.19 2.36
N THR A 79 -5.72 6.96 1.86
CA THR A 79 -4.91 5.86 2.38
C THR A 79 -4.63 4.80 1.34
N MET A 80 -3.42 4.24 1.38
CA MET A 80 -3.19 2.95 0.76
C MET A 80 -3.89 1.86 1.58
N SER A 81 -4.62 1.00 0.91
CA SER A 81 -5.30 -0.15 1.52
C SER A 81 -5.41 -1.33 0.55
N PRO A 82 -5.70 -2.54 1.06
CA PRO A 82 -6.15 -3.62 0.20
C PRO A 82 -7.38 -3.23 -0.63
N SER A 83 -7.46 -3.69 -1.88
CA SER A 83 -8.53 -3.31 -2.83
C SER A 83 -9.93 -3.69 -2.34
N ASN A 84 -10.08 -4.86 -1.68
CA ASN A 84 -11.36 -5.28 -1.10
C ASN A 84 -11.86 -4.37 0.03
N VAL A 85 -10.97 -3.65 0.70
CA VAL A 85 -11.35 -2.70 1.77
C VAL A 85 -12.15 -1.54 1.19
N ALA A 86 -11.79 -1.01 0.00
CA ALA A 86 -12.56 0.03 -0.68
C ALA A 86 -14.00 -0.42 -0.94
N ALA A 87 -14.17 -1.62 -1.51
CA ALA A 87 -15.48 -2.21 -1.76
C ALA A 87 -16.29 -2.43 -0.46
N ASN A 88 -15.64 -2.95 0.57
CA ASN A 88 -16.25 -3.18 1.87
C ASN A 88 -16.76 -1.88 2.51
N LEU A 89 -15.91 -0.83 2.58
CA LEU A 89 -16.26 0.47 3.14
C LEU A 89 -17.44 1.10 2.40
N ARG A 90 -17.40 1.10 1.06
CA ARG A 90 -18.46 1.65 0.24
C ARG A 90 -19.79 0.91 0.43
N ASN A 91 -19.75 -0.41 0.47
CA ASN A 91 -20.93 -1.24 0.68
C ASN A 91 -21.52 -1.11 2.09
N GLN A 92 -20.72 -0.68 3.06
CA GLN A 92 -21.15 -0.30 4.41
C GLN A 92 -21.63 1.16 4.54
N GLY A 93 -21.69 1.91 3.43
CA GLY A 93 -22.19 3.28 3.40
C GLY A 93 -21.13 4.37 3.62
N LEU A 94 -19.85 4.01 3.72
CA LEU A 94 -18.75 4.98 3.76
C LEU A 94 -18.36 5.37 2.34
N ASN A 95 -18.35 6.68 2.05
CA ASN A 95 -18.13 7.19 0.70
C ASN A 95 -16.66 7.18 0.29
N PHE A 96 -16.10 5.97 0.08
CA PHE A 96 -14.74 5.76 -0.40
C PHE A 96 -14.72 5.16 -1.80
N ALA A 97 -13.69 5.51 -2.58
CA ALA A 97 -13.43 4.95 -3.91
C ALA A 97 -11.94 4.72 -4.12
N MET A 98 -11.60 3.90 -5.11
CA MET A 98 -10.22 3.59 -5.48
C MET A 98 -9.71 4.64 -6.46
N LEU A 99 -8.59 5.27 -6.14
CA LEU A 99 -7.90 6.24 -7.00
C LEU A 99 -6.96 5.53 -7.99
N ASN A 100 -6.15 4.60 -7.47
CA ASN A 100 -5.18 3.84 -8.28
C ASN A 100 -4.84 2.50 -7.60
N LEU A 101 -4.12 1.66 -8.35
CA LEU A 101 -3.40 0.51 -7.83
C LEU A 101 -1.91 0.88 -7.69
N LEU A 102 -1.27 0.45 -6.59
CA LEU A 102 0.17 0.63 -6.35
C LEU A 102 0.95 -0.69 -6.39
N THR A 103 0.24 -1.83 -6.39
CA THR A 103 0.84 -3.15 -6.55
C THR A 103 -0.13 -4.15 -7.16
N LEU A 104 0.40 -5.00 -8.00
CA LEU A 104 -0.29 -6.14 -8.62
C LEU A 104 0.18 -7.48 -8.03
N GLY A 105 0.61 -7.48 -6.75
CA GLY A 105 1.00 -8.65 -6.00
C GLY A 105 2.27 -8.44 -5.19
N VAL A 106 2.10 -8.21 -3.90
CA VAL A 106 3.20 -7.88 -2.97
C VAL A 106 3.47 -9.03 -1.99
N MET A 107 2.58 -10.01 -1.94
CA MET A 107 2.60 -11.11 -0.98
C MET A 107 3.46 -12.27 -1.48
N ASN A 108 4.27 -12.84 -0.59
CA ASN A 108 5.16 -13.95 -0.89
C ASN A 108 5.05 -15.06 0.16
N ALA A 109 5.22 -16.31 -0.28
CA ALA A 109 5.52 -17.42 0.61
C ALA A 109 7.05 -17.53 0.77
N MET A 110 7.49 -17.60 2.02
CA MET A 110 8.88 -17.89 2.39
C MET A 110 8.95 -19.26 3.01
N ILE A 111 9.92 -20.08 2.63
CA ILE A 111 10.02 -21.49 3.03
C ILE A 111 11.42 -21.80 3.56
N LYS A 112 11.51 -22.81 4.44
CA LYS A 112 12.80 -23.38 4.89
C LYS A 112 13.19 -24.64 4.13
N ASP A 113 12.22 -25.33 3.56
CA ASP A 113 12.40 -26.57 2.80
C ASP A 113 12.08 -26.32 1.32
N GLU A 114 13.07 -26.40 0.46
CA GLU A 114 12.94 -26.18 -0.98
C GLU A 114 12.09 -27.25 -1.70
N SER A 115 11.68 -28.31 -1.03
CA SER A 115 10.73 -29.28 -1.58
C SER A 115 9.30 -28.71 -1.69
N ILE A 116 8.99 -27.63 -0.97
CA ILE A 116 7.69 -26.94 -1.02
C ILE A 116 7.64 -26.07 -2.30
N LYS A 117 7.00 -26.57 -3.36
CA LYS A 117 6.96 -25.92 -4.69
C LYS A 117 5.57 -25.39 -5.07
N THR A 118 4.52 -25.96 -4.50
CA THR A 118 3.13 -25.68 -4.84
C THR A 118 2.31 -25.39 -3.59
N LEU A 119 1.09 -24.90 -3.75
CA LEU A 119 0.17 -24.70 -2.60
C LEU A 119 -0.29 -26.03 -1.99
N GLU A 120 -0.32 -27.08 -2.77
CA GLU A 120 -0.65 -28.44 -2.32
C GLU A 120 0.35 -28.94 -1.27
N ASP A 121 1.62 -28.52 -1.39
CA ASP A 121 2.67 -28.87 -0.43
C ASP A 121 2.51 -28.16 0.93
N PHE A 122 1.58 -27.22 1.05
CA PHE A 122 1.28 -26.56 2.33
C PHE A 122 0.46 -27.46 3.29
N VAL A 123 -0.18 -28.52 2.77
CA VAL A 123 -0.94 -29.45 3.59
C VAL A 123 0.01 -30.21 4.53
N GLY A 124 -0.29 -30.16 5.83
CA GLY A 124 0.54 -30.78 6.87
C GLY A 124 1.78 -29.96 7.26
N LYS A 125 1.98 -28.75 6.69
CA LYS A 125 3.04 -27.83 7.07
C LYS A 125 2.53 -26.78 8.07
N LYS A 126 3.41 -26.36 8.98
CA LYS A 126 3.14 -25.26 9.92
C LYS A 126 3.35 -23.91 9.22
N ILE A 127 2.26 -23.20 9.04
CA ILE A 127 2.23 -21.91 8.36
C ILE A 127 2.09 -20.80 9.37
N ILE A 128 2.84 -19.71 9.20
CA ILE A 128 2.65 -18.49 9.97
C ILE A 128 2.42 -17.31 9.04
N MET A 129 1.47 -16.45 9.39
CA MET A 129 1.16 -15.25 8.61
C MET A 129 0.46 -14.19 9.47
N PRO A 130 0.53 -12.90 9.10
CA PRO A 130 -0.21 -11.84 9.78
C PRO A 130 -1.65 -11.75 9.28
N PHE A 131 -2.50 -11.04 10.03
CA PHE A 131 -3.78 -10.48 9.57
C PHE A 131 -4.81 -11.52 9.15
N LYS A 132 -5.30 -12.29 10.11
CA LYS A 132 -6.43 -13.22 9.89
C LYS A 132 -7.63 -12.51 9.25
N ASN A 133 -8.22 -13.13 8.23
CA ASN A 133 -9.36 -12.61 7.46
C ASN A 133 -9.07 -11.29 6.69
N ASP A 134 -7.81 -10.93 6.49
CA ASP A 134 -7.38 -9.83 5.62
C ASP A 134 -6.70 -10.36 4.35
N MET A 135 -6.27 -9.45 3.46
CA MET A 135 -5.87 -9.77 2.10
C MET A 135 -4.95 -11.00 1.94
N PRO A 136 -3.88 -11.19 2.73
CA PRO A 136 -3.02 -12.38 2.58
C PRO A 136 -3.76 -13.69 2.81
N ASP A 137 -4.59 -13.76 3.86
CA ASP A 137 -5.38 -14.94 4.19
C ASP A 137 -6.48 -15.19 3.16
N LEU A 138 -7.11 -14.13 2.64
CA LEU A 138 -8.14 -14.22 1.63
C LEU A 138 -7.63 -14.82 0.32
N VAL A 139 -6.48 -14.34 -0.17
CA VAL A 139 -5.85 -14.86 -1.38
C VAL A 139 -5.48 -16.33 -1.20
N LEU A 140 -4.84 -16.69 -0.10
CA LEU A 140 -4.50 -18.09 0.20
C LEU A 140 -5.74 -18.98 0.18
N ARG A 141 -6.82 -18.59 0.88
CA ARG A 141 -8.05 -19.40 0.98
C ARG A 141 -8.81 -19.48 -0.34
N ALA A 142 -8.85 -18.40 -1.13
CA ALA A 142 -9.45 -18.42 -2.47
C ALA A 142 -8.70 -19.38 -3.40
N LEU A 143 -7.38 -19.35 -3.38
CA LEU A 143 -6.53 -20.29 -4.12
C LEU A 143 -6.74 -21.73 -3.66
N CYS A 144 -6.77 -21.99 -2.34
CA CYS A 144 -7.04 -23.33 -1.81
C CYS A 144 -8.38 -23.86 -2.31
N LYS A 145 -9.45 -23.05 -2.20
CA LYS A 145 -10.79 -23.43 -2.70
C LYS A 145 -10.76 -23.78 -4.18
N LYS A 146 -10.14 -22.94 -5.00
CA LYS A 146 -10.07 -23.14 -6.47
C LYS A 146 -9.30 -24.38 -6.85
N ARG A 147 -8.24 -24.71 -6.11
CA ARG A 147 -7.38 -25.89 -6.36
C ARG A 147 -7.85 -27.16 -5.63
N GLY A 148 -8.98 -27.12 -4.93
CA GLY A 148 -9.51 -28.26 -4.20
C GLY A 148 -8.71 -28.62 -2.93
N ILE A 149 -7.93 -27.68 -2.41
CA ILE A 149 -7.20 -27.84 -1.14
C ILE A 149 -8.16 -27.52 0.01
N ASP A 150 -8.32 -28.45 0.93
CA ASP A 150 -9.11 -28.22 2.13
C ASP A 150 -8.37 -27.28 3.09
N ALA A 151 -8.75 -26.00 3.07
CA ALA A 151 -8.10 -24.97 3.89
C ALA A 151 -8.26 -25.22 5.41
N SER A 152 -9.18 -26.08 5.84
CA SER A 152 -9.30 -26.45 7.26
C SER A 152 -8.18 -27.37 7.75
N LYS A 153 -7.46 -28.01 6.81
CA LYS A 153 -6.29 -28.86 7.08
C LYS A 153 -4.97 -28.11 7.09
N LEU A 154 -5.00 -26.81 6.79
CA LEU A 154 -3.81 -25.97 6.91
C LEU A 154 -3.59 -25.57 8.38
N ASP A 155 -2.41 -25.87 8.92
CA ASP A 155 -2.01 -25.46 10.27
C ASP A 155 -1.49 -24.02 10.23
N ILE A 156 -2.40 -23.05 10.36
CA ILE A 156 -2.08 -21.62 10.24
C ILE A 156 -2.08 -20.93 11.60
N THR A 157 -0.94 -20.41 11.99
CA THR A 157 -0.78 -19.46 13.11
C THR A 157 -0.85 -18.03 12.59
N TYR A 158 -1.71 -17.21 13.20
CA TYR A 158 -1.84 -15.79 12.85
C TYR A 158 -1.15 -14.89 13.87
N THR A 159 -0.50 -13.82 13.37
CA THR A 159 0.09 -12.77 14.20
C THR A 159 -0.63 -11.44 13.96
N GLN A 160 -0.43 -10.50 14.90
CA GLN A 160 -1.01 -9.16 14.78
C GLN A 160 -0.24 -8.27 13.80
N THR A 161 1.05 -8.50 13.63
CA THR A 161 1.91 -7.70 12.76
C THR A 161 2.83 -8.58 11.92
N PRO A 162 3.19 -8.14 10.70
CA PRO A 162 4.11 -8.87 9.85
C PRO A 162 5.52 -9.08 10.45
N PRO A 163 6.14 -8.10 11.17
CA PRO A 163 7.44 -8.31 11.83
C PRO A 163 7.43 -9.41 12.90
N GLU A 164 6.31 -9.58 13.60
CA GLU A 164 6.12 -10.65 14.58
C GLU A 164 6.14 -12.03 13.90
N ALA A 165 5.42 -12.18 12.77
CA ALA A 165 5.43 -13.41 11.99
C ALA A 165 6.85 -13.79 11.54
N VAL A 166 7.61 -12.81 11.02
CA VAL A 166 9.02 -13.01 10.64
C VAL A 166 9.87 -13.47 11.82
N GLY A 167 9.71 -12.83 12.99
CA GLY A 167 10.45 -13.19 14.19
C GLY A 167 10.19 -14.64 14.62
N LEU A 168 8.93 -15.02 14.69
CA LEU A 168 8.52 -16.37 15.06
C LEU A 168 8.92 -17.42 14.01
N PHE A 169 8.81 -17.10 12.72
CA PHE A 169 9.26 -18.00 11.65
C PHE A 169 10.74 -18.35 11.78
N ILE A 170 11.61 -17.39 12.06
CA ILE A 170 13.04 -17.63 12.22
C ILE A 170 13.36 -18.41 13.50
N GLN A 171 12.66 -18.15 14.59
CA GLN A 171 12.98 -18.69 15.93
C GLN A 171 12.29 -20.01 16.25
N LYS A 172 11.18 -20.31 15.61
CA LYS A 172 10.33 -21.47 15.91
C LYS A 172 10.23 -22.42 14.74
N ASP A 173 9.60 -23.55 14.99
CA ASP A 173 9.39 -24.62 14.02
C ASP A 173 8.14 -24.32 13.14
N TYR A 174 8.32 -23.38 12.21
CA TYR A 174 7.39 -23.10 11.11
C TYR A 174 8.05 -23.46 9.78
N ASP A 175 7.30 -24.03 8.85
CA ASP A 175 7.76 -24.43 7.52
C ASP A 175 7.57 -23.31 6.50
N VAL A 176 6.46 -22.58 6.60
CA VAL A 176 6.03 -21.56 5.64
C VAL A 176 5.69 -20.26 6.38
N LEU A 177 6.20 -19.15 5.86
CA LEU A 177 5.81 -17.80 6.27
C LEU A 177 5.18 -17.09 5.06
N ILE A 178 4.02 -16.46 5.26
CA ILE A 178 3.40 -15.63 4.23
C ILE A 178 3.42 -14.18 4.68
N VAL A 179 4.19 -13.34 3.97
CA VAL A 179 4.35 -11.90 4.29
C VAL A 179 4.47 -11.06 3.04
N PRO A 180 4.14 -9.76 3.11
CA PRO A 180 4.39 -8.84 2.00
C PRO A 180 5.85 -8.41 1.92
N GLN A 181 6.25 -7.91 0.75
CA GLN A 181 7.47 -7.12 0.63
C GLN A 181 7.36 -5.83 1.46
N PRO A 182 8.45 -5.37 2.10
CA PRO A 182 9.86 -5.84 2.00
C PRO A 182 10.24 -6.92 3.03
N LEU A 183 9.27 -7.43 3.81
CA LEU A 183 9.59 -8.37 4.89
C LEU A 183 9.99 -9.75 4.38
N SER A 184 9.60 -10.12 3.15
CA SER A 184 10.12 -11.33 2.50
C SER A 184 11.64 -11.25 2.35
N GLU A 185 12.18 -10.15 1.81
CA GLU A 185 13.63 -9.92 1.72
C GLU A 185 14.29 -9.81 3.11
N ALA A 186 13.64 -9.12 4.04
CA ALA A 186 14.15 -9.02 5.41
C ALA A 186 14.23 -10.40 6.10
N THR A 187 13.32 -11.32 5.77
CA THR A 187 13.33 -12.69 6.30
C THR A 187 14.55 -13.47 5.81
N ILE A 188 14.90 -13.36 4.53
CA ILE A 188 16.12 -13.97 3.97
C ILE A 188 17.35 -13.44 4.71
N LEU A 189 17.46 -12.12 4.88
CA LEU A 189 18.60 -11.51 5.57
C LEU A 189 18.70 -11.93 7.04
N ARG A 190 17.55 -12.02 7.75
CA ARG A 190 17.49 -12.49 9.14
C ARG A 190 17.82 -13.97 9.24
N GLY A 191 17.29 -14.81 8.33
CA GLY A 191 17.61 -16.23 8.25
C GLY A 191 19.12 -16.45 8.10
N LYS A 192 19.74 -15.75 7.15
CA LYS A 192 21.20 -15.83 6.95
C LYS A 192 21.98 -15.50 8.21
N LYS A 193 21.58 -14.47 8.95
CA LYS A 193 22.23 -14.09 10.23
C LYS A 193 22.01 -15.13 11.33
N ALA A 194 20.89 -15.82 11.32
CA ALA A 194 20.52 -16.85 12.30
C ALA A 194 20.97 -18.27 11.90
N GLY A 195 21.63 -18.46 10.77
CA GLY A 195 21.99 -19.78 10.27
C GLY A 195 20.79 -20.60 9.76
N VAL A 196 19.68 -19.96 9.42
CA VAL A 196 18.45 -20.56 8.90
C VAL A 196 18.37 -20.27 7.41
N ALA A 197 18.35 -21.30 6.57
CA ALA A 197 18.10 -21.16 5.14
C ALA A 197 16.65 -20.74 4.91
N VAL A 198 16.45 -19.69 4.12
CA VAL A 198 15.11 -19.18 3.77
C VAL A 198 15.08 -18.90 2.28
N HIS A 199 14.07 -19.43 1.61
CA HIS A 199 13.88 -19.34 0.16
C HIS A 199 12.50 -18.79 -0.17
N TYR A 200 12.30 -18.29 -1.38
CA TYR A 200 10.98 -18.06 -1.93
C TYR A 200 10.31 -19.39 -2.24
N GLY A 201 9.07 -19.53 -1.80
CA GLY A 201 8.19 -20.66 -2.11
C GLY A 201 7.30 -20.38 -3.34
N PRO A 202 6.08 -20.97 -3.39
CA PRO A 202 5.13 -20.76 -4.47
C PRO A 202 4.84 -19.28 -4.74
N ASP A 203 4.86 -18.90 -6.03
CA ASP A 203 4.54 -17.56 -6.50
C ASP A 203 3.03 -17.37 -6.53
N PHE A 204 2.49 -16.54 -5.63
CA PHE A 204 1.05 -16.29 -5.52
C PHE A 204 0.45 -15.63 -6.76
N PRO A 205 1.00 -14.56 -7.34
CA PRO A 205 0.54 -13.97 -8.59
C PRO A 205 0.45 -14.96 -9.75
N LYS A 206 1.50 -15.76 -9.97
CA LYS A 206 1.53 -16.80 -10.99
C LYS A 206 0.49 -17.87 -10.73
N THR A 207 0.43 -18.38 -9.48
CA THR A 207 -0.54 -19.40 -9.06
C THR A 207 -1.98 -18.90 -9.22
N TRP A 208 -2.23 -17.60 -8.97
CA TRP A 208 -3.52 -16.97 -9.21
C TRP A 208 -3.90 -17.02 -10.68
N GLY A 209 -3.03 -16.55 -11.57
CA GLY A 209 -3.25 -16.57 -13.01
C GLY A 209 -3.57 -17.98 -13.54
N GLU A 210 -2.77 -18.97 -13.14
CA GLU A 210 -2.96 -20.37 -13.52
C GLU A 210 -4.29 -20.94 -12.98
N SER A 211 -4.65 -20.61 -11.75
CA SER A 211 -5.84 -21.16 -11.08
C SER A 211 -7.16 -20.58 -11.61
N PHE A 212 -7.16 -19.28 -11.95
CA PHE A 212 -8.37 -18.58 -12.35
C PHE A 212 -8.45 -18.26 -13.86
N GLY A 213 -7.44 -18.65 -14.66
CA GLY A 213 -7.36 -18.30 -16.07
C GLY A 213 -7.22 -16.79 -16.29
N ALA A 214 -6.59 -16.11 -15.33
CA ALA A 214 -6.39 -14.66 -15.30
C ALA A 214 -4.95 -14.28 -15.64
N LYS A 215 -4.67 -12.98 -15.72
CA LYS A 215 -3.30 -12.49 -15.79
C LYS A 215 -2.51 -12.91 -14.54
N PRO A 216 -1.18 -13.15 -14.63
CA PRO A 216 -0.36 -13.61 -13.53
C PRO A 216 -0.06 -12.48 -12.52
N TYR A 217 -1.11 -11.85 -12.03
CA TYR A 217 -1.04 -10.82 -11.00
C TYR A 217 -2.33 -10.76 -10.17
N ILE A 218 -2.25 -10.11 -9.03
CA ILE A 218 -3.37 -9.88 -8.12
C ILE A 218 -3.47 -8.39 -7.85
N PRO A 219 -4.57 -7.71 -8.20
CA PRO A 219 -4.74 -6.27 -7.95
C PRO A 219 -5.00 -6.01 -6.46
N MET A 220 -3.93 -6.16 -5.65
CA MET A 220 -4.02 -6.31 -4.21
C MET A 220 -4.29 -5.03 -3.46
N ALA A 221 -3.63 -3.93 -3.83
CA ALA A 221 -3.66 -2.72 -3.02
C ALA A 221 -3.38 -1.46 -3.83
N GLY A 222 -3.98 -0.37 -3.40
CA GLY A 222 -3.78 0.95 -3.97
C GLY A 222 -4.29 2.04 -3.05
N ILE A 223 -4.32 3.26 -3.53
CA ILE A 223 -4.85 4.39 -2.78
C ILE A 223 -6.37 4.42 -2.92
N ILE A 224 -7.04 4.47 -1.79
CA ILE A 224 -8.46 4.78 -1.67
C ILE A 224 -8.62 6.18 -1.07
N VAL A 225 -9.69 6.84 -1.45
CA VAL A 225 -9.95 8.21 -1.03
C VAL A 225 -11.42 8.39 -0.67
N ASN A 226 -11.70 9.24 0.32
CA ASN A 226 -13.05 9.74 0.57
C ASN A 226 -13.50 10.55 -0.65
N VAL A 227 -14.65 10.18 -1.24
CA VAL A 227 -15.11 10.76 -2.52
C VAL A 227 -15.42 12.25 -2.39
N ASP A 228 -16.00 12.70 -1.29
CA ASP A 228 -16.31 14.12 -1.10
C ASP A 228 -15.01 14.95 -1.02
N TYR A 229 -13.98 14.40 -0.38
CA TYR A 229 -12.67 15.02 -0.32
C TYR A 229 -11.98 15.03 -1.70
N TYR A 230 -12.11 13.96 -2.48
CA TYR A 230 -11.62 13.88 -3.86
C TYR A 230 -12.30 14.91 -4.75
N GLU A 231 -13.64 15.00 -4.70
CA GLU A 231 -14.40 15.93 -5.53
C GLU A 231 -14.05 17.40 -5.23
N ALA A 232 -13.83 17.72 -3.97
CA ALA A 232 -13.42 19.06 -3.56
C ALA A 232 -11.97 19.40 -3.95
N ASN A 233 -11.13 18.41 -4.28
CA ASN A 233 -9.68 18.56 -4.48
C ASN A 233 -9.17 17.84 -5.73
N ARG A 234 -9.94 17.74 -6.82
CA ARG A 234 -9.58 16.95 -8.02
C ARG A 234 -8.19 17.27 -8.56
N ALA A 235 -7.83 18.55 -8.66
CA ALA A 235 -6.52 18.97 -9.16
C ALA A 235 -5.35 18.48 -8.29
N LEU A 236 -5.55 18.42 -6.95
CA LEU A 236 -4.58 17.84 -6.03
C LEU A 236 -4.35 16.36 -6.34
N PHE A 237 -5.41 15.61 -6.61
CA PHE A 237 -5.30 14.17 -6.88
C PHE A 237 -4.72 13.85 -8.26
N GLU A 238 -4.94 14.69 -9.28
CA GLU A 238 -4.24 14.56 -10.55
C GLU A 238 -2.74 14.82 -10.38
N THR A 239 -2.36 15.84 -9.62
CA THR A 239 -0.94 16.11 -9.29
C THR A 239 -0.36 14.95 -8.48
N LEU A 240 -1.08 14.43 -7.48
CA LEU A 240 -0.65 13.27 -6.69
C LEU A 240 -0.38 12.05 -7.57
N HIS A 241 -1.26 11.77 -8.53
CA HIS A 241 -1.07 10.62 -9.44
C HIS A 241 0.21 10.80 -10.29
N ALA A 242 0.47 12.01 -10.79
CA ALA A 242 1.69 12.32 -11.54
C ALA A 242 2.94 12.20 -10.65
N ASP A 243 2.86 12.68 -9.41
CA ASP A 243 3.96 12.58 -8.43
C ASP A 243 4.26 11.12 -8.07
N LEU A 244 3.24 10.29 -7.86
CA LEU A 244 3.40 8.85 -7.62
C LEU A 244 4.03 8.14 -8.81
N THR A 245 3.62 8.47 -10.03
CA THR A 245 4.18 7.91 -11.27
C THR A 245 5.67 8.26 -11.41
N SER A 246 6.00 9.52 -11.17
CA SER A 246 7.39 9.99 -11.19
C SER A 246 8.23 9.36 -10.08
N ALA A 247 7.64 9.20 -8.89
CA ALA A 247 8.28 8.54 -7.74
C ALA A 247 8.59 7.07 -8.04
N LEU A 248 7.67 6.32 -8.63
CA LEU A 248 7.90 4.92 -9.01
C LEU A 248 9.05 4.82 -10.01
N LYS A 249 9.05 5.65 -11.06
CA LYS A 249 10.14 5.67 -12.04
C LYS A 249 11.49 5.94 -11.35
N TRP A 250 11.55 6.97 -10.51
CA TRP A 250 12.76 7.33 -9.77
C TRP A 250 13.22 6.21 -8.83
N ILE A 251 12.31 5.52 -8.13
CA ILE A 251 12.62 4.36 -7.27
C ILE A 251 13.32 3.25 -8.04
N LEU A 252 12.80 2.89 -9.21
CA LEU A 252 13.35 1.80 -10.03
C LEU A 252 14.75 2.14 -10.56
N GLU A 253 15.02 3.41 -10.81
CA GLU A 253 16.34 3.91 -11.24
C GLU A 253 17.30 4.14 -10.06
N ASN A 254 16.81 4.37 -8.83
CA ASN A 254 17.57 4.80 -7.65
C ASN A 254 17.31 3.94 -6.41
N LYS A 255 17.28 2.60 -6.55
CA LYS A 255 16.83 1.65 -5.52
C LYS A 255 17.48 1.84 -4.15
N GLN A 256 18.78 2.13 -4.10
CA GLN A 256 19.49 2.33 -2.81
C GLN A 256 19.03 3.61 -2.09
N SER A 257 18.89 4.71 -2.83
CA SER A 257 18.39 5.97 -2.26
C SER A 257 16.93 5.85 -1.84
N ALA A 258 16.11 5.14 -2.64
CA ALA A 258 14.72 4.85 -2.30
C ALA A 258 14.58 3.96 -1.07
N ALA A 259 15.47 2.97 -0.93
CA ALA A 259 15.51 2.11 0.25
C ALA A 259 15.85 2.88 1.53
N LYS A 260 16.75 3.86 1.45
CA LYS A 260 17.07 4.74 2.57
C LYS A 260 15.85 5.56 3.01
N ILE A 261 15.11 6.16 2.06
CA ILE A 261 13.85 6.84 2.35
C ILE A 261 12.83 5.87 2.95
N GLY A 262 12.68 4.69 2.35
CA GLY A 262 11.73 3.67 2.83
C GLY A 262 12.00 3.19 4.26
N ALA A 263 13.26 3.15 4.69
CA ALA A 263 13.66 2.73 6.03
C ALA A 263 13.20 3.69 7.14
N GLU A 264 12.85 4.93 6.80
CA GLU A 264 12.27 5.88 7.74
C GLU A 264 10.79 5.55 8.06
N TYR A 265 10.12 4.82 7.17
CA TYR A 265 8.68 4.52 7.24
C TYR A 265 8.36 3.05 7.50
N LEU A 266 9.20 2.13 7.02
CA LEU A 266 8.91 0.69 7.06
C LEU A 266 9.89 -0.07 7.97
N PRO A 267 9.41 -1.06 8.73
CA PRO A 267 10.23 -1.83 9.68
C PRO A 267 11.12 -2.87 8.98
N ALA A 268 11.89 -2.45 7.97
CA ALA A 268 12.80 -3.29 7.21
C ALA A 268 14.13 -2.58 6.95
N PRO A 269 15.27 -3.29 6.95
CA PRO A 269 16.56 -2.68 6.67
C PRO A 269 16.68 -2.29 5.19
N GLU A 270 17.49 -1.25 4.90
CA GLU A 270 17.71 -0.75 3.55
C GLU A 270 18.02 -1.84 2.49
N PRO A 271 18.88 -2.84 2.76
CA PRO A 271 19.13 -3.91 1.78
C PRO A 271 17.89 -4.74 1.43
N ALA A 272 16.98 -4.95 2.39
CA ALA A 272 15.72 -5.64 2.14
C ALA A 272 14.77 -4.79 1.30
N LEU A 273 14.70 -3.49 1.58
CA LEU A 273 13.91 -2.55 0.80
C LEU A 273 14.41 -2.47 -0.65
N ALA A 274 15.72 -2.34 -0.85
CA ALA A 274 16.31 -2.28 -2.18
C ALA A 274 16.03 -3.56 -3.00
N GLY A 275 16.13 -4.74 -2.39
CA GLY A 275 15.83 -6.03 -3.03
C GLY A 275 14.34 -6.24 -3.32
N ALA A 276 13.47 -5.57 -2.59
CA ALA A 276 12.02 -5.73 -2.70
C ALA A 276 11.41 -5.02 -3.93
N PHE A 277 12.02 -3.95 -4.42
CA PHE A 277 11.42 -3.15 -5.50
C PHE A 277 11.15 -3.93 -6.79
N ASP A 278 12.01 -4.88 -7.15
CA ASP A 278 11.83 -5.72 -8.34
C ASP A 278 10.87 -6.89 -8.13
N LYS A 279 10.45 -7.15 -6.89
CA LYS A 279 9.67 -8.35 -6.51
C LYS A 279 8.27 -8.05 -5.99
N ALA A 280 7.87 -6.78 -6.02
CA ALA A 280 6.62 -6.33 -5.45
C ALA A 280 5.53 -6.01 -6.48
N ASN A 281 5.78 -6.31 -7.78
CA ASN A 281 4.87 -5.96 -8.87
C ASN A 281 4.30 -4.54 -8.70
N LEU A 282 5.21 -3.56 -8.47
CA LEU A 282 4.85 -2.17 -8.27
C LEU A 282 4.26 -1.56 -9.53
N THR A 283 3.23 -0.76 -9.35
CA THR A 283 2.59 0.01 -10.42
C THR A 283 2.06 1.33 -9.87
N VAL A 284 1.78 2.27 -10.76
CA VAL A 284 0.91 3.42 -10.49
C VAL A 284 -0.06 3.50 -11.65
N THR A 285 -1.17 2.80 -11.53
CA THR A 285 -2.19 2.70 -12.58
C THR A 285 -3.52 3.20 -12.02
N LYS A 286 -4.20 4.10 -12.74
CA LYS A 286 -5.51 4.60 -12.30
C LYS A 286 -6.48 3.44 -12.13
N ALA A 287 -7.35 3.52 -11.13
CA ALA A 287 -8.21 2.40 -10.77
C ALA A 287 -9.17 2.02 -11.89
N HIS A 288 -9.70 2.99 -12.64
CA HIS A 288 -10.61 2.74 -13.76
C HIS A 288 -9.96 1.99 -14.95
N GLU A 289 -8.62 2.12 -15.12
CA GLU A 289 -7.88 1.39 -16.17
C GLU A 289 -7.75 -0.11 -15.87
N LEU A 290 -7.82 -0.48 -14.58
CA LEU A 290 -7.77 -1.89 -14.13
C LEU A 290 -9.12 -2.37 -13.58
N GLN A 291 -10.21 -1.66 -13.87
CA GLN A 291 -11.54 -1.95 -13.33
C GLN A 291 -11.96 -3.39 -13.57
N ASP A 292 -11.81 -3.88 -14.80
CA ASP A 292 -12.24 -5.25 -15.15
C ASP A 292 -11.42 -6.31 -14.43
N ASP A 293 -10.10 -6.11 -14.29
CA ASP A 293 -9.22 -7.03 -13.57
C ASP A 293 -9.54 -7.03 -12.05
N VAL A 294 -9.83 -5.85 -11.47
CA VAL A 294 -10.22 -5.74 -10.05
C VAL A 294 -11.60 -6.35 -9.83
N MET A 295 -12.54 -6.15 -10.74
CA MET A 295 -13.88 -6.77 -10.64
C MET A 295 -13.79 -8.28 -10.75
N ALA A 296 -13.02 -8.83 -11.68
CA ALA A 296 -12.79 -10.27 -11.79
C ALA A 296 -12.14 -10.84 -10.52
N PHE A 297 -11.19 -10.13 -9.91
CA PHE A 297 -10.63 -10.50 -8.60
C PHE A 297 -11.70 -10.47 -7.50
N PHE A 298 -12.55 -9.47 -7.47
CA PHE A 298 -13.64 -9.37 -6.49
C PHE A 298 -14.68 -10.48 -6.64
N GLU A 299 -14.99 -10.92 -7.85
CA GLU A 299 -15.87 -12.06 -8.08
C GLU A 299 -15.36 -13.33 -7.37
N GLN A 300 -14.04 -13.60 -7.49
CA GLN A 300 -13.43 -14.74 -6.82
C GLN A 300 -13.46 -14.61 -5.29
N ILE A 301 -13.23 -13.40 -4.77
CA ILE A 301 -13.35 -13.13 -3.32
C ILE A 301 -14.81 -13.26 -2.86
N PHE A 302 -15.75 -12.75 -3.65
CA PHE A 302 -17.17 -12.78 -3.33
C PHE A 302 -17.71 -14.22 -3.29
N GLU A 303 -17.35 -15.06 -4.23
CA GLU A 303 -17.67 -16.48 -4.23
C GLU A 303 -17.10 -17.20 -3.01
N PHE A 304 -15.95 -16.79 -2.54
CA PHE A 304 -15.33 -17.33 -1.34
C PHE A 304 -16.05 -16.87 -0.08
N ASN A 305 -16.24 -15.55 0.09
CA ASN A 305 -16.94 -14.96 1.23
C ASN A 305 -17.46 -13.54 0.91
N PRO A 306 -18.77 -13.38 0.65
CA PRO A 306 -19.36 -12.08 0.32
C PRO A 306 -19.12 -10.96 1.35
N LYS A 307 -18.96 -11.32 2.64
CA LYS A 307 -18.74 -10.34 3.72
C LYS A 307 -17.46 -9.53 3.55
N LEU A 308 -16.49 -10.05 2.79
CA LEU A 308 -15.22 -9.40 2.54
C LEU A 308 -15.35 -8.16 1.66
N LEU A 309 -16.42 -8.11 0.87
CA LEU A 309 -16.79 -6.95 0.06
C LEU A 309 -18.00 -6.19 0.64
N GLY A 310 -18.37 -6.45 1.92
CA GLY A 310 -19.52 -5.80 2.55
C GLY A 310 -20.86 -6.43 2.15
N GLY A 311 -20.90 -7.69 1.70
CA GLY A 311 -22.09 -8.48 1.43
C GLY A 311 -22.67 -8.37 0.02
N LYS A 312 -22.11 -7.51 -0.85
CA LYS A 312 -22.49 -7.39 -2.26
C LYS A 312 -21.30 -7.02 -3.14
N MET A 313 -21.40 -7.28 -4.43
CA MET A 313 -20.43 -6.78 -5.40
C MET A 313 -20.51 -5.24 -5.48
N PRO A 314 -19.38 -4.53 -5.57
CA PRO A 314 -19.40 -3.10 -5.80
C PRO A 314 -19.81 -2.77 -7.24
N ASP A 315 -20.30 -1.57 -7.42
CA ASP A 315 -20.57 -1.02 -8.77
C ASP A 315 -19.35 -0.24 -9.32
N LYS A 316 -19.45 0.20 -10.56
CA LYS A 316 -18.36 0.92 -11.25
C LYS A 316 -17.99 2.24 -10.62
N SER A 317 -18.83 2.84 -9.80
CA SER A 317 -18.53 4.09 -9.09
C SER A 317 -17.47 3.93 -7.99
N LEU A 318 -17.03 2.69 -7.73
CA LEU A 318 -15.87 2.40 -6.88
C LEU A 318 -14.54 2.89 -7.51
N PHE A 319 -14.48 3.09 -8.82
CA PHE A 319 -13.24 3.39 -9.55
C PHE A 319 -13.24 4.83 -10.05
N LEU A 320 -12.25 5.62 -9.63
CA LEU A 320 -12.04 7.03 -10.02
C LEU A 320 -11.10 7.13 -11.21
#